data_1384d75b29b33975df7e252712fee972
#
_entry.id   1384d75b29b33975df7e252712fee972
#
_cell.length_a   1.000
_cell.length_b   1.000
_cell.length_c   1.000
_cell.angle_alpha   90.00
_cell.angle_beta   90.00
_cell.angle_gamma   90.00
#
_symmetry.space_group_name_H-M   'P 1'
#
loop_
_entity.id
_entity.type
_entity.pdbx_description
1 polymer ?
#
loop_
_entity_poly.entity_id
_entity_poly.type
_entity_poly.pdbx_seq_one_letter_code
_entity_poly.pdbx_strand_id
1 'polypeptide(L)'
;MEHTKTRGTAVAAVLACAAAVLLTGCRGDDGTVTPPAPTGSASAASPVSSASPAPSASAASPSSATPVETACDDTALEAGPARQAAQRPQGTGTGAAIVGFTNTSGSACTVQGFPTVAGAANGSPELNVPLTVENSGTSAPVTVAPGGRVWVKLTFHQVQGEGDGYCASGEAPVQYPTMVLGLPGGAGRHQVALEDGLFAECDGVVTVTALSAAQPS
;
A
#
# COMPACT_ATOMS: atom_id res chain seq x y z
N MET A 1 -56.73 4.57 19.64
CA MET A 1 -57.08 3.57 18.62
C MET A 1 -55.71 3.04 18.16
N GLU A 2 -55.44 2.07 18.59
CA GLU A 2 -55.33 0.64 18.76
C GLU A 2 -53.88 0.13 18.44
N HIS A 3 -53.30 -0.41 19.44
CA HIS A 3 -52.02 -1.11 19.42
C HIS A 3 -52.16 -2.43 18.68
N THR A 4 -51.26 -2.72 17.73
CA THR A 4 -51.06 -4.08 17.27
C THR A 4 -49.63 -4.51 17.58
N LYS A 5 -49.53 -5.30 18.65
CA LYS A 5 -48.30 -5.93 19.18
C LYS A 5 -48.17 -7.28 18.49
N THR A 6 -47.26 -7.39 17.53
CA THR A 6 -46.95 -8.69 16.90
C THR A 6 -45.73 -9.31 17.57
N ARG A 7 -45.97 -10.35 18.34
CA ARG A 7 -44.94 -11.27 18.89
C ARG A 7 -44.54 -12.25 17.78
N GLY A 8 -43.34 -12.23 17.35
CA GLY A 8 -42.73 -13.19 16.43
C GLY A 8 -41.68 -14.04 17.14
N THR A 9 -41.93 -15.30 17.10
CA THR A 9 -41.31 -16.45 17.77
C THR A 9 -39.85 -16.64 17.42
N ALA A 10 -39.03 -16.92 18.44
CA ALA A 10 -37.66 -17.37 18.32
C ALA A 10 -37.62 -18.80 17.76
N VAL A 11 -36.79 -19.04 16.76
CA VAL A 11 -36.36 -20.36 16.33
C VAL A 11 -34.86 -20.45 16.53
N ALA A 12 -34.45 -21.15 17.56
CA ALA A 12 -33.07 -21.55 17.80
C ALA A 12 -32.75 -22.78 16.95
N ALA A 13 -31.84 -22.65 16.00
CA ALA A 13 -31.23 -23.77 15.29
C ALA A 13 -29.79 -23.92 15.78
N VAL A 14 -29.56 -24.91 16.62
CA VAL A 14 -28.23 -25.37 17.05
C VAL A 14 -27.69 -26.32 15.99
N LEU A 15 -26.66 -25.92 15.26
CA LEU A 15 -25.84 -26.82 14.43
C LEU A 15 -24.47 -27.00 15.11
N ALA A 16 -24.28 -28.17 15.70
CA ALA A 16 -22.99 -28.65 16.16
C ALA A 16 -22.25 -29.27 14.97
N CYS A 17 -21.15 -28.67 14.52
CA CYS A 17 -20.20 -29.30 13.60
C CYS A 17 -18.92 -29.64 14.36
N ALA A 18 -18.72 -30.92 14.60
CA ALA A 18 -17.46 -31.50 15.07
C ALA A 18 -16.49 -31.56 13.88
N ALA A 19 -15.35 -30.87 13.94
CA ALA A 19 -14.26 -31.02 13.00
C ALA A 19 -13.11 -31.78 13.66
N ALA A 20 -12.81 -32.95 13.12
CA ALA A 20 -11.69 -33.79 13.51
C ALA A 20 -10.39 -33.24 12.96
N VAL A 21 -9.42 -33.03 13.84
CA VAL A 21 -8.05 -32.63 13.50
C VAL A 21 -7.23 -33.86 13.21
N LEU A 22 -6.79 -34.05 11.98
CA LEU A 22 -5.78 -35.02 11.59
C LEU A 22 -4.41 -34.34 11.57
N LEU A 23 -3.61 -34.62 12.59
CA LEU A 23 -2.17 -34.35 12.59
C LEU A 23 -1.46 -35.43 11.78
N THR A 24 -0.96 -35.11 10.62
CA THR A 24 0.07 -35.90 9.94
C THR A 24 1.40 -35.18 10.09
N GLY A 25 2.23 -35.73 10.96
CA GLY A 25 3.63 -35.36 11.07
C GLY A 25 4.42 -35.94 9.90
N CYS A 26 5.21 -35.11 9.23
CA CYS A 26 6.31 -35.54 8.39
C CYS A 26 7.63 -35.22 9.08
N ARG A 27 8.31 -36.30 9.41
CA ARG A 27 9.69 -36.38 9.88
C ARG A 27 10.53 -36.67 8.64
N GLY A 28 11.56 -35.93 8.36
CA GLY A 28 12.53 -36.13 7.26
C GLY A 28 13.69 -35.21 7.55
N ASP A 29 14.65 -35.76 7.88
CA ASP A 29 15.87 -36.35 7.38
C ASP A 29 17.02 -35.32 7.30
N ASP A 30 17.98 -35.52 8.21
CA ASP A 30 19.32 -34.93 8.23
C ASP A 30 20.09 -35.32 6.96
N GLY A 31 20.41 -34.36 6.12
CA GLY A 31 21.32 -34.49 4.98
C GLY A 31 22.46 -33.48 5.05
N THR A 32 23.47 -33.81 5.83
CA THR A 32 24.77 -33.12 5.81
C THR A 32 25.44 -33.33 4.47
N VAL A 33 25.60 -32.30 3.64
CA VAL A 33 26.42 -32.34 2.43
C VAL A 33 27.55 -31.31 2.54
N THR A 34 28.71 -31.84 2.76
CA THR A 34 30.02 -31.16 2.72
C THR A 34 30.37 -30.77 1.27
N PRO A 35 30.75 -29.52 0.97
CA PRO A 35 31.29 -29.18 -0.34
C PRO A 35 32.80 -29.47 -0.41
N PRO A 36 33.30 -30.07 -1.51
CA PRO A 36 34.73 -30.23 -1.73
C PRO A 36 35.38 -28.94 -2.24
N ALA A 37 36.52 -28.63 -1.71
CA ALA A 37 37.43 -27.59 -2.19
C ALA A 37 38.09 -28.00 -3.53
N PRO A 38 38.31 -27.07 -4.47
CA PRO A 38 39.28 -27.26 -5.50
C PRO A 38 40.59 -26.51 -5.19
N THR A 39 41.63 -27.29 -4.95
CA THR A 39 43.00 -26.90 -5.12
C THR A 39 43.35 -26.97 -6.60
N GLY A 40 44.00 -25.94 -7.14
CA GLY A 40 44.54 -25.95 -8.49
C GLY A 40 45.35 -24.70 -8.78
N SER A 41 46.61 -24.70 -8.35
CA SER A 41 47.68 -23.83 -8.87
C SER A 41 48.02 -24.22 -10.31
N ALA A 42 48.13 -23.25 -11.18
CA ALA A 42 49.07 -23.31 -12.34
C ALA A 42 49.43 -21.89 -12.78
N SER A 43 50.70 -21.64 -12.61
CA SER A 43 51.50 -20.55 -13.14
C SER A 43 51.78 -20.81 -14.63
N ALA A 44 51.68 -19.78 -15.50
CA ALA A 44 52.59 -19.63 -16.64
C ALA A 44 52.36 -18.35 -17.44
N ALA A 45 53.38 -17.52 -17.46
CA ALA A 45 54.00 -16.82 -18.61
C ALA A 45 53.16 -15.85 -19.49
N SER A 46 53.63 -14.61 -19.45
CA SER A 46 53.39 -13.53 -20.44
C SER A 46 53.97 -13.88 -21.82
N PRO A 47 53.40 -13.27 -22.88
CA PRO A 47 54.25 -12.43 -23.72
C PRO A 47 53.72 -11.03 -23.93
N VAL A 48 54.65 -10.10 -23.92
CA VAL A 48 54.55 -8.71 -24.33
C VAL A 48 54.23 -8.64 -25.82
N SER A 49 53.19 -7.95 -26.20
CA SER A 49 52.99 -7.47 -27.57
C SER A 49 52.71 -5.99 -27.53
N SER A 50 53.65 -5.21 -27.99
CA SER A 50 53.54 -3.80 -28.31
C SER A 50 52.47 -3.61 -29.37
N ALA A 51 51.46 -2.85 -29.07
CA ALA A 51 50.49 -2.34 -30.07
C ALA A 51 50.47 -0.82 -29.99
N SER A 52 50.72 -0.25 -31.14
CA SER A 52 50.76 1.15 -31.57
C SER A 52 49.52 1.94 -31.10
N PRO A 53 49.66 3.23 -30.76
CA PRO A 53 48.53 4.07 -30.37
C PRO A 53 47.65 4.38 -31.61
N ALA A 54 46.42 3.97 -31.56
CA ALA A 54 45.37 4.42 -32.47
C ALA A 54 44.89 5.85 -32.13
N PRO A 55 44.49 6.66 -33.10
CA PRO A 55 44.07 8.06 -32.86
C PRO A 55 42.81 8.11 -32.00
N SER A 56 42.90 8.94 -30.97
CA SER A 56 41.74 9.29 -30.12
C SER A 56 40.63 9.87 -30.97
N ALA A 57 39.55 9.12 -31.17
CA ALA A 57 38.29 9.68 -31.57
C ALA A 57 37.75 10.47 -30.38
N SER A 58 37.67 11.79 -30.54
CA SER A 58 36.92 12.64 -29.63
C SER A 58 35.49 12.15 -29.55
N ALA A 59 35.16 11.42 -28.49
CA ALA A 59 33.79 11.11 -28.15
C ALA A 59 33.06 12.42 -27.82
N ALA A 60 32.15 12.82 -28.69
CA ALA A 60 31.19 13.87 -28.39
C ALA A 60 30.46 13.44 -27.13
N SER A 61 30.61 14.20 -26.06
CA SER A 61 29.80 14.02 -24.85
C SER A 61 28.33 14.08 -25.23
N PRO A 62 27.52 13.05 -24.86
CA PRO A 62 26.08 13.16 -25.05
C PRO A 62 25.61 14.35 -24.22
N SER A 63 24.99 15.32 -24.88
CA SER A 63 24.30 16.43 -24.24
C SER A 63 23.24 15.78 -23.34
N SER A 64 23.44 15.82 -22.02
CA SER A 64 22.45 15.39 -21.05
C SER A 64 21.28 16.36 -21.17
N ALA A 65 20.31 16.03 -22.06
CA ALA A 65 19.02 16.66 -22.00
C ALA A 65 18.43 16.30 -20.63
N THR A 66 18.22 17.29 -19.79
CA THR A 66 17.48 17.13 -18.54
C THR A 66 16.14 16.52 -18.92
N PRO A 67 15.77 15.33 -18.42
CA PRO A 67 14.47 14.76 -18.73
C PRO A 67 13.41 15.74 -18.23
N VAL A 68 12.50 16.12 -19.13
CA VAL A 68 11.32 16.89 -18.74
C VAL A 68 10.50 15.94 -17.88
N GLU A 69 10.44 16.21 -16.57
CA GLU A 69 9.62 15.42 -15.66
C GLU A 69 8.15 15.71 -15.97
N THR A 70 7.49 14.74 -16.58
CA THR A 70 6.06 14.81 -16.86
C THR A 70 5.29 14.39 -15.62
N ALA A 71 4.33 15.21 -15.18
CA ALA A 71 3.44 14.84 -14.10
C ALA A 71 2.61 13.61 -14.48
N CYS A 72 2.31 12.74 -13.51
CA CYS A 72 1.38 11.63 -13.72
C CYS A 72 -0.02 12.21 -14.00
N ASP A 73 -0.69 11.68 -15.00
CA ASP A 73 -2.08 12.00 -15.32
C ASP A 73 -3.04 11.03 -14.58
N ASP A 74 -4.33 11.23 -14.76
CA ASP A 74 -5.39 10.47 -14.10
C ASP A 74 -5.50 8.99 -14.52
N THR A 75 -4.80 8.60 -15.59
CA THR A 75 -4.78 7.24 -16.12
C THR A 75 -3.45 6.53 -15.88
N ALA A 76 -2.42 7.27 -15.48
CA ALA A 76 -1.07 6.72 -15.34
C ALA A 76 -0.93 5.79 -14.13
N LEU A 77 -1.63 6.07 -13.05
CA LEU A 77 -1.51 5.33 -11.79
C LEU A 77 -2.76 4.50 -11.52
N GLU A 78 -2.57 3.26 -11.15
CA GLU A 78 -3.65 2.35 -10.73
C GLU A 78 -3.47 1.99 -9.26
N ALA A 79 -4.53 2.17 -8.46
CA ALA A 79 -4.52 1.82 -7.05
C ALA A 79 -4.71 0.32 -6.84
N GLY A 80 -3.84 -0.27 -6.02
CA GLY A 80 -4.09 -1.57 -5.43
C GLY A 80 -5.03 -1.48 -4.22
N PRO A 81 -5.45 -2.63 -3.67
CA PRO A 81 -6.23 -2.65 -2.44
C PRO A 81 -5.43 -2.04 -1.28
N ALA A 82 -6.14 -1.40 -0.36
CA ALA A 82 -5.55 -0.94 0.88
C ALA A 82 -5.27 -2.13 1.80
N ARG A 83 -4.11 -2.14 2.44
CA ARG A 83 -3.71 -3.17 3.39
C ARG A 83 -3.52 -2.58 4.77
N GLN A 84 -3.87 -3.33 5.79
CA GLN A 84 -3.54 -2.89 7.15
C GLN A 84 -2.03 -2.76 7.33
N ALA A 85 -1.58 -1.65 7.92
CA ALA A 85 -0.18 -1.47 8.24
C ALA A 85 0.24 -2.45 9.35
N ALA A 86 1.41 -3.08 9.16
CA ALA A 86 1.96 -3.99 10.17
C ALA A 86 2.31 -3.24 11.46
N GLN A 87 2.76 -2.00 11.33
CA GLN A 87 3.02 -1.10 12.45
C GLN A 87 1.92 -0.03 12.51
N ARG A 88 1.17 -0.06 13.61
CA ARG A 88 0.21 0.98 13.96
C ARG A 88 0.82 1.86 15.05
N PRO A 89 0.44 3.13 15.15
CA PRO A 89 0.83 3.95 16.30
C PRO A 89 0.49 3.22 17.60
N GLN A 90 1.44 3.25 18.54
CA GLN A 90 1.23 2.69 19.86
C GLN A 90 0.09 3.47 20.53
N GLY A 91 -0.95 2.80 20.83
CA GLY A 91 -2.15 3.40 21.42
C GLY A 91 -3.38 2.68 20.93
N THR A 92 -4.29 2.68 21.77
CA THR A 92 -5.60 2.10 21.58
C THR A 92 -6.42 3.01 20.66
N GLY A 93 -7.17 2.46 19.71
CA GLY A 93 -8.05 3.20 18.83
C GLY A 93 -7.43 3.85 17.61
N THR A 94 -6.27 3.35 17.16
CA THR A 94 -5.68 3.86 15.92
C THR A 94 -5.59 2.74 14.88
N GLY A 95 -6.20 2.96 13.73
CA GLY A 95 -6.05 2.14 12.53
C GLY A 95 -5.02 2.75 11.59
N ALA A 96 -4.37 1.91 10.80
CA ALA A 96 -3.52 2.38 9.72
C ALA A 96 -3.63 1.46 8.50
N ALA A 97 -3.72 2.07 7.33
CA ALA A 97 -3.79 1.39 6.05
C ALA A 97 -2.72 1.92 5.09
N ILE A 98 -2.16 1.03 4.27
CA ILE A 98 -1.18 1.36 3.25
C ILE A 98 -1.83 1.13 1.89
N VAL A 99 -1.72 2.12 1.02
CA VAL A 99 -2.18 2.04 -0.37
C VAL A 99 -0.99 2.20 -1.29
N GLY A 100 -0.85 1.30 -2.25
CA GLY A 100 0.13 1.39 -3.32
C GLY A 100 -0.54 1.74 -4.64
N PHE A 101 0.11 2.62 -5.42
CA PHE A 101 -0.30 2.99 -6.76
C PHE A 101 0.78 2.54 -7.73
N THR A 102 0.39 1.77 -8.73
CA THR A 102 1.31 1.25 -9.76
C THR A 102 1.20 2.10 -11.02
N ASN A 103 2.31 2.53 -11.58
CA ASN A 103 2.31 3.16 -12.89
C ASN A 103 2.07 2.10 -13.97
N THR A 104 0.87 2.12 -14.54
CA THR A 104 0.44 1.21 -15.61
C THR A 104 0.66 1.80 -17.01
N SER A 105 1.12 3.05 -17.08
CA SER A 105 1.47 3.69 -18.36
C SER A 105 2.81 3.18 -18.91
N GLY A 106 3.04 3.44 -20.18
CA GLY A 106 4.31 3.08 -20.85
C GLY A 106 5.46 4.06 -20.58
N SER A 107 5.26 5.12 -19.79
CA SER A 107 6.23 6.18 -19.57
C SER A 107 6.42 6.47 -18.08
N ALA A 108 7.62 6.90 -17.71
CA ALA A 108 7.83 7.39 -16.34
C ALA A 108 7.10 8.72 -16.15
N CYS A 109 6.52 8.91 -14.96
CA CYS A 109 5.88 10.15 -14.58
C CYS A 109 6.23 10.53 -13.15
N THR A 110 6.02 11.79 -12.77
CA THR A 110 6.35 12.30 -11.44
C THR A 110 5.08 12.70 -10.70
N VAL A 111 5.01 12.32 -9.42
CA VAL A 111 3.93 12.72 -8.51
C VAL A 111 4.52 13.27 -7.22
N GLN A 112 3.87 14.27 -6.63
CA GLN A 112 4.33 14.90 -5.38
C GLN A 112 3.14 15.40 -4.58
N GLY A 113 3.18 15.24 -3.28
CA GLY A 113 2.17 15.85 -2.40
C GLY A 113 1.53 14.83 -1.46
N PHE A 114 0.37 15.24 -0.96
CA PHE A 114 -0.48 14.47 -0.07
C PHE A 114 -1.82 14.23 -0.75
N PRO A 115 -2.33 13.00 -0.77
CA PRO A 115 -3.67 12.74 -1.27
C PRO A 115 -4.75 13.39 -0.41
N THR A 116 -5.86 13.76 -1.05
CA THR A 116 -7.13 13.98 -0.34
C THR A 116 -7.81 12.64 -0.09
N VAL A 117 -8.63 12.55 0.96
CA VAL A 117 -9.32 11.32 1.34
C VAL A 117 -10.79 11.58 1.55
N ALA A 118 -11.63 10.67 1.09
CA ALA A 118 -13.05 10.67 1.37
C ALA A 118 -13.54 9.24 1.61
N GLY A 119 -14.45 9.06 2.55
CA GLY A 119 -15.17 7.81 2.76
C GLY A 119 -16.22 7.61 1.67
N ALA A 120 -16.39 6.39 1.17
CA ALA A 120 -17.35 6.11 0.12
C ALA A 120 -18.06 4.77 0.33
N ALA A 121 -19.28 4.67 -0.22
CA ALA A 121 -19.99 3.41 -0.34
C ALA A 121 -19.42 2.58 -1.51
N ASN A 122 -19.74 1.29 -1.54
CA ASN A 122 -19.35 0.42 -2.63
C ASN A 122 -19.84 0.91 -3.98
N GLY A 123 -18.93 1.04 -4.95
CA GLY A 123 -19.24 1.32 -6.34
C GLY A 123 -19.81 2.72 -6.61
N SER A 124 -19.72 3.65 -5.66
CA SER A 124 -20.27 5.00 -5.83
C SER A 124 -19.29 6.07 -5.35
N PRO A 125 -18.24 6.39 -6.13
CA PRO A 125 -17.31 7.47 -5.78
C PRO A 125 -17.96 8.85 -5.76
N GLU A 126 -19.18 8.98 -6.30
CA GLU A 126 -19.96 10.22 -6.32
C GLU A 126 -20.64 10.53 -4.98
N LEU A 127 -20.92 9.50 -4.18
CA LEU A 127 -21.49 9.61 -2.84
C LEU A 127 -20.44 9.60 -1.74
N ASN A 128 -19.28 10.18 -1.98
CA ASN A 128 -18.22 10.22 -1.00
C ASN A 128 -18.42 11.34 0.03
N VAL A 129 -17.92 11.07 1.24
CA VAL A 129 -17.88 12.01 2.36
C VAL A 129 -16.43 12.45 2.55
N PRO A 130 -16.09 13.72 2.26
CA PRO A 130 -14.73 14.21 2.47
C PRO A 130 -14.31 14.11 3.93
N LEU A 131 -13.11 13.61 4.19
CA LEU A 131 -12.48 13.60 5.50
C LEU A 131 -11.52 14.78 5.64
N THR A 132 -11.31 15.23 6.86
CA THR A 132 -10.28 16.21 7.18
C THR A 132 -8.91 15.53 7.12
N VAL A 133 -8.03 16.01 6.24
CA VAL A 133 -6.70 15.43 6.06
C VAL A 133 -5.68 16.22 6.87
N GLU A 134 -4.97 15.51 7.75
CA GLU A 134 -3.77 15.99 8.43
C GLU A 134 -2.53 15.43 7.75
N ASN A 135 -1.68 16.31 7.24
CA ASN A 135 -0.46 15.92 6.53
C ASN A 135 0.65 15.51 7.50
N SER A 136 1.30 14.38 7.24
CA SER A 136 2.43 13.88 8.02
C SER A 136 3.68 13.71 7.17
N GLY A 137 4.80 14.26 7.66
CA GLY A 137 6.08 14.23 6.98
C GLY A 137 6.26 15.33 5.94
N THR A 138 7.29 15.17 5.12
CA THR A 138 7.68 16.16 4.09
C THR A 138 7.45 15.55 2.71
N SER A 139 6.82 16.31 1.83
CA SER A 139 6.60 15.91 0.45
C SER A 139 7.81 16.21 -0.42
N ALA A 140 8.19 15.26 -1.26
CA ALA A 140 9.21 15.38 -2.28
C ALA A 140 8.70 14.80 -3.61
N PRO A 141 9.23 15.24 -4.77
CA PRO A 141 8.90 14.61 -6.04
C PRO A 141 9.29 13.13 -6.06
N VAL A 142 8.41 12.28 -6.57
CA VAL A 142 8.64 10.84 -6.77
C VAL A 142 8.45 10.51 -8.24
N THR A 143 9.52 10.12 -8.91
CA THR A 143 9.45 9.60 -10.28
C THR A 143 9.08 8.13 -10.24
N VAL A 144 7.98 7.78 -10.89
CA VAL A 144 7.43 6.43 -10.95
C VAL A 144 7.64 5.88 -12.35
N ALA A 145 8.59 4.95 -12.50
CA ALA A 145 8.84 4.26 -13.76
C ALA A 145 7.64 3.37 -14.16
N PRO A 146 7.49 2.97 -15.44
CA PRO A 146 6.52 1.96 -15.84
C PRO A 146 6.62 0.70 -14.99
N GLY A 147 5.50 0.24 -14.43
CA GLY A 147 5.43 -0.86 -13.46
C GLY A 147 5.97 -0.52 -12.06
N GLY A 148 6.55 0.67 -11.86
CA GLY A 148 6.97 1.16 -10.55
C GLY A 148 5.79 1.51 -9.65
N ARG A 149 6.07 1.68 -8.36
CA ARG A 149 5.03 1.97 -7.34
C ARG A 149 5.36 3.19 -6.51
N VAL A 150 4.30 3.87 -6.12
CA VAL A 150 4.33 4.92 -5.10
C VAL A 150 3.32 4.57 -4.01
N TRP A 151 3.60 4.96 -2.78
CA TRP A 151 2.87 4.51 -1.60
C TRP A 151 2.41 5.68 -0.74
N VAL A 152 1.31 5.47 -0.04
CA VAL A 152 0.82 6.35 1.01
C VAL A 152 0.35 5.52 2.21
N LYS A 153 0.49 6.06 3.42
CA LYS A 153 -0.09 5.51 4.64
C LYS A 153 -1.18 6.44 5.14
N LEU A 154 -2.31 5.87 5.44
CA LEU A 154 -3.44 6.51 6.10
C LEU A 154 -3.47 6.06 7.54
N THR A 155 -3.61 6.99 8.48
CA THR A 155 -3.77 6.70 9.90
C THR A 155 -5.02 7.41 10.39
N PHE A 156 -5.90 6.69 11.06
CA PHE A 156 -7.20 7.19 11.50
C PHE A 156 -7.54 6.65 12.88
N HIS A 157 -8.35 7.40 13.61
CA HIS A 157 -8.92 6.93 14.86
C HIS A 157 -10.03 5.93 14.58
N GLN A 158 -10.07 4.87 15.36
CA GLN A 158 -11.13 3.85 15.29
C GLN A 158 -11.54 3.45 16.71
N VAL A 159 -12.73 2.91 16.85
CA VAL A 159 -13.23 2.41 18.12
C VAL A 159 -12.41 1.19 18.56
N GLN A 160 -12.11 1.15 19.85
CA GLN A 160 -11.44 0.02 20.47
C GLN A 160 -12.44 -0.98 21.01
N GLY A 161 -12.41 -2.15 20.42
CA GLY A 161 -13.13 -3.31 20.96
C GLY A 161 -14.65 -3.18 20.90
N GLU A 162 -15.29 -4.29 21.20
CA GLU A 162 -16.76 -4.40 21.18
C GLU A 162 -17.46 -3.69 22.36
N GLY A 163 -16.69 -3.14 23.31
CA GLY A 163 -17.22 -2.60 24.55
C GLY A 163 -17.54 -1.11 24.56
N ASP A 164 -16.79 -0.33 23.79
CA ASP A 164 -16.83 1.12 23.94
C ASP A 164 -17.70 1.87 22.90
N GLY A 165 -18.00 1.26 21.79
CA GLY A 165 -19.03 1.67 20.80
C GLY A 165 -19.02 3.10 20.26
N TYR A 166 -18.18 4.00 20.80
CA TYR A 166 -18.16 5.42 20.47
C TYR A 166 -16.75 5.95 20.24
N CYS A 167 -16.67 6.98 19.41
CA CYS A 167 -15.44 7.73 19.19
C CYS A 167 -15.05 8.60 20.40
N ALA A 168 -13.86 9.17 20.41
CA ALA A 168 -13.42 10.07 21.48
C ALA A 168 -14.32 11.31 21.62
N SER A 169 -14.91 11.77 20.53
CA SER A 169 -15.95 12.83 20.51
C SER A 169 -17.27 12.44 21.17
N GLY A 170 -17.51 11.15 21.39
CA GLY A 170 -18.80 10.60 21.83
C GLY A 170 -19.75 10.25 20.68
N GLU A 171 -19.36 10.49 19.43
CA GLU A 171 -20.13 10.13 18.26
C GLU A 171 -19.98 8.63 17.91
N ALA A 172 -20.90 8.10 17.13
CA ALA A 172 -20.81 6.75 16.61
C ALA A 172 -19.73 6.68 15.50
N PRO A 173 -18.92 5.60 15.45
CA PRO A 173 -17.97 5.41 14.37
C PRO A 173 -18.66 5.23 13.04
N VAL A 174 -18.07 5.76 11.98
CA VAL A 174 -18.55 5.59 10.63
C VAL A 174 -17.75 4.48 9.95
N GLN A 175 -18.43 3.58 9.25
CA GLN A 175 -17.82 2.51 8.51
C GLN A 175 -17.95 2.78 7.01
N TYR A 176 -16.79 2.83 6.33
CA TYR A 176 -16.74 2.99 4.90
C TYR A 176 -16.25 1.69 4.25
N PRO A 177 -17.03 1.08 3.34
CA PRO A 177 -16.56 -0.07 2.55
C PRO A 177 -15.35 0.26 1.69
N THR A 178 -15.25 1.51 1.24
CA THR A 178 -14.15 1.99 0.42
C THR A 178 -13.77 3.42 0.82
N MET A 179 -12.54 3.81 0.45
CA MET A 179 -12.12 5.21 0.47
C MET A 179 -11.76 5.66 -0.93
N VAL A 180 -11.96 6.95 -1.20
CA VAL A 180 -11.51 7.60 -2.43
C VAL A 180 -10.32 8.48 -2.10
N LEU A 181 -9.18 8.18 -2.72
CA LEU A 181 -7.97 8.97 -2.64
C LEU A 181 -7.83 9.82 -3.90
N GLY A 182 -7.83 11.14 -3.72
CA GLY A 182 -7.53 12.08 -4.80
C GLY A 182 -6.05 12.40 -4.81
N LEU A 183 -5.33 11.93 -5.83
CA LEU A 183 -3.90 12.18 -5.94
C LEU A 183 -3.61 13.62 -6.39
N PRO A 184 -2.55 14.25 -5.86
CA PRO A 184 -2.17 15.60 -6.24
C PRO A 184 -1.65 15.67 -7.68
N GLY A 185 -1.63 16.88 -8.24
CA GLY A 185 -1.06 17.14 -9.56
C GLY A 185 -1.89 16.63 -10.74
N GLY A 186 -3.14 16.20 -10.51
CA GLY A 186 -4.00 15.66 -11.58
C GLY A 186 -3.85 14.15 -11.80
N ALA A 187 -3.15 13.44 -10.92
CA ALA A 187 -2.93 11.99 -11.02
C ALA A 187 -4.17 11.13 -10.64
N GLY A 188 -5.34 11.72 -10.68
CA GLY A 188 -6.62 11.03 -10.61
C GLY A 188 -7.20 10.82 -9.21
N ARG A 189 -8.39 10.20 -9.22
CA ARG A 189 -9.12 9.78 -8.02
C ARG A 189 -9.27 8.28 -8.06
N HIS A 190 -8.88 7.62 -6.98
CA HIS A 190 -8.82 6.16 -6.91
C HIS A 190 -9.66 5.67 -5.75
N GLN A 191 -10.63 4.81 -6.03
CA GLN A 191 -11.42 4.14 -5.03
C GLN A 191 -10.70 2.86 -4.59
N VAL A 192 -10.48 2.71 -3.29
CA VAL A 192 -9.78 1.57 -2.70
C VAL A 192 -10.65 0.91 -1.62
N ALA A 193 -10.67 -0.41 -1.60
CA ALA A 193 -11.22 -1.20 -0.52
C ALA A 193 -10.08 -1.66 0.40
N LEU A 194 -10.38 -1.86 1.68
CA LEU A 194 -9.47 -2.56 2.57
C LEU A 194 -9.51 -4.06 2.24
N GLU A 195 -8.34 -4.69 2.14
CA GLU A 195 -8.23 -6.11 1.76
C GLU A 195 -8.98 -7.01 2.74
N ASP A 196 -8.91 -6.68 4.04
CA ASP A 196 -9.56 -7.43 5.11
C ASP A 196 -10.45 -6.51 5.95
N GLY A 197 -11.68 -6.25 5.52
CA GLY A 197 -12.67 -5.55 6.32
C GLY A 197 -13.14 -4.20 5.80
N LEU A 198 -13.48 -3.32 6.70
CA LEU A 198 -14.00 -1.98 6.44
C LEU A 198 -13.11 -0.93 7.09
N PHE A 199 -13.10 0.26 6.53
CA PHE A 199 -12.51 1.42 7.19
C PHE A 199 -13.48 1.89 8.29
N ALA A 200 -13.20 1.54 9.54
CA ALA A 200 -13.93 2.06 10.68
C ALA A 200 -13.21 3.33 11.16
N GLU A 201 -13.85 4.45 11.03
CA GLU A 201 -13.25 5.77 11.22
C GLU A 201 -14.05 6.59 12.22
N CYS A 202 -13.35 7.33 13.05
CA CYS A 202 -13.89 8.23 14.05
C CYS A 202 -13.53 9.68 13.72
N ASP A 203 -14.48 10.55 13.98
CA ASP A 203 -14.31 12.01 14.02
C ASP A 203 -14.02 12.67 12.67
N GLY A 204 -14.07 11.92 11.57
CA GLY A 204 -13.91 12.47 10.22
C GLY A 204 -12.49 12.98 9.92
N VAL A 205 -11.46 12.47 10.63
CA VAL A 205 -10.07 12.93 10.51
C VAL A 205 -9.16 11.77 10.13
N VAL A 206 -8.30 12.02 9.14
CA VAL A 206 -7.28 11.06 8.70
C VAL A 206 -5.92 11.74 8.56
N THR A 207 -4.89 11.16 9.17
CA THR A 207 -3.50 11.57 8.95
C THR A 207 -2.96 10.85 7.73
N VAL A 208 -2.36 11.58 6.80
CA VAL A 208 -1.89 11.06 5.51
C VAL A 208 -0.41 11.35 5.35
N THR A 209 0.40 10.33 5.04
CA THR A 209 1.81 10.57 4.69
C THR A 209 1.92 11.19 3.29
N ALA A 210 3.03 11.86 3.02
CA ALA A 210 3.38 12.20 1.64
C ALA A 210 3.51 10.92 0.79
N LEU A 211 3.24 11.05 -0.51
CA LEU A 211 3.55 10.00 -1.49
C LEU A 211 5.04 9.68 -1.46
N SER A 212 5.39 8.39 -1.45
CA SER A 212 6.76 7.90 -1.27
C SER A 212 7.07 6.71 -2.17
N ALA A 213 8.29 6.64 -2.70
CA ALA A 213 8.77 5.46 -3.43
C ALA A 213 8.97 4.24 -2.50
N ALA A 214 9.28 4.49 -1.22
CA ALA A 214 9.41 3.44 -0.23
C ALA A 214 8.05 3.12 0.40
N GLN A 215 7.73 1.83 0.52
CA GLN A 215 6.52 1.40 1.23
C GLN A 215 6.67 1.74 2.72
N PRO A 216 5.71 2.49 3.30
CA PRO A 216 5.70 2.73 4.73
C PRO A 216 5.43 1.44 5.53
N SER A 217 5.89 1.42 6.76
CA SER A 217 5.65 0.31 7.71
C SER A 217 4.38 0.51 8.52
#